data_6a307f906e63f2c3772c5133651fc617
#
_entry.id   6a307f906e63f2c3772c5133651fc617
#
_cell.length_a   1.000
_cell.length_b   1.000
_cell.length_c   1.000
_cell.angle_alpha   90.00
_cell.angle_beta   90.00
_cell.angle_gamma   90.00
#
_symmetry.space_group_name_H-M   'P 1'
#
loop_
_entity.id
_entity.type
_entity.pdbx_description
1 polymer ?
#
loop_
_entity_poly.entity_id
_entity_poly.type
_entity_poly.pdbx_seq_one_letter_code
_entity_poly.pdbx_strand_id
1 'polypeptide(L)'
;MGKTAIFIFTIINRILKEEIKGDLACLVLCHTRELAYQISKETRRFCKGFTEEINKNMRTILLIGGDNEKDQIKDLKKKPKIIIGTPGRILSLTKKNNVLNLNNIQIFVIDECDKMLNALGKFKIFKNFKLYYILYI
;
A
#
# COMPACT_ATOMS: atom_id res chain seq x y z
N MET A 1 11.05 15.20 -2.59
CA MET A 1 11.89 14.00 -2.81
C MET A 1 12.38 13.36 -1.50
N GLY A 2 12.91 14.12 -0.56
CA GLY A 2 13.38 13.57 0.72
C GLY A 2 12.30 12.94 1.60
N LYS A 3 11.09 13.47 1.62
CA LYS A 3 9.96 12.95 2.41
C LYS A 3 9.54 11.54 1.97
N THR A 4 9.45 11.29 0.67
CA THR A 4 9.08 9.97 0.12
C THR A 4 10.08 8.90 0.51
N ALA A 5 11.37 9.19 0.40
CA ALA A 5 12.43 8.25 0.80
C ALA A 5 12.35 7.90 2.30
N ILE A 6 12.11 8.89 3.16
CA ILE A 6 12.05 8.71 4.61
C ILE A 6 10.89 7.77 4.98
N PHE A 7 9.69 7.99 4.46
CA PHE A 7 8.57 7.13 4.84
C PHE A 7 8.67 5.72 4.24
N ILE A 8 9.19 5.56 3.03
CA ILE A 8 9.45 4.25 2.43
C ILE A 8 10.44 3.46 3.31
N PHE A 9 11.54 4.10 3.70
CA PHE A 9 12.51 3.49 4.59
C PHE A 9 11.89 3.10 5.94
N THR A 10 11.05 3.97 6.50
CA THR A 10 10.35 3.71 7.76
C THR A 10 9.42 2.49 7.64
N ILE A 11 8.65 2.37 6.56
CA ILE A 11 7.78 1.23 6.29
C ILE A 11 8.59 -0.06 6.22
N ILE A 12 9.62 -0.08 5.38
CA ILE A 12 10.47 -1.26 5.18
C ILE A 12 11.14 -1.67 6.49
N ASN A 13 11.72 -0.73 7.21
CA ASN A 13 12.37 -0.98 8.49
C ASN A 13 11.40 -1.56 9.54
N ARG A 14 10.17 -1.05 9.58
CA ARG A 14 9.11 -1.59 10.46
C ARG A 14 8.76 -3.03 10.10
N ILE A 15 8.50 -3.29 8.84
CA ILE A 15 8.15 -4.64 8.37
C ILE A 15 9.25 -5.63 8.73
N LEU A 16 10.53 -5.24 8.56
CA LEU A 16 11.67 -6.09 8.87
C LEU A 16 11.90 -6.27 10.37
N LYS A 17 11.85 -5.19 11.16
CA LYS A 17 12.12 -5.25 12.61
C LYS A 17 11.04 -5.97 13.39
N GLU A 18 9.79 -5.75 13.05
CA GLU A 18 8.66 -6.32 13.76
C GLU A 18 8.30 -7.71 13.24
N GLU A 19 9.10 -8.23 12.29
CA GLU A 19 8.84 -9.53 11.66
C GLU A 19 7.36 -9.69 11.30
N ILE A 20 6.77 -8.64 10.69
CA ILE A 20 5.34 -8.64 10.35
C ILE A 20 5.05 -9.85 9.46
N LYS A 21 4.46 -10.85 10.08
CA LYS A 21 4.07 -12.10 9.43
C LYS A 21 2.78 -11.88 8.66
N GLY A 22 2.61 -12.64 7.59
CA GLY A 22 1.43 -12.56 6.75
C GLY A 22 1.69 -11.84 5.43
N ASP A 23 0.69 -11.86 4.57
CA ASP A 23 0.84 -11.41 3.20
C ASP A 23 0.88 -9.88 3.11
N LEU A 24 -0.22 -9.22 3.39
CA LEU A 24 -0.35 -7.78 3.26
C LEU A 24 -0.14 -7.06 4.60
N ALA A 25 0.92 -6.28 4.71
CA ALA A 25 1.27 -5.54 5.92
C ALA A 25 0.98 -4.04 5.82
N CYS A 26 1.14 -3.45 4.63
CA CYS A 26 1.11 -2.00 4.45
C CYS A 26 0.22 -1.59 3.27
N LEU A 27 -0.59 -0.55 3.51
CA LEU A 27 -1.35 0.16 2.48
C LEU A 27 -0.93 1.62 2.46
N VAL A 28 -0.51 2.11 1.29
CA VAL A 28 -0.23 3.52 1.02
C VAL A 28 -1.30 4.08 0.08
N LEU A 29 -2.06 5.05 0.54
CA LEU A 29 -3.04 5.75 -0.27
C LEU A 29 -2.49 7.09 -0.77
N CYS A 30 -2.60 7.29 -2.08
CA CYS A 30 -2.24 8.50 -2.78
C CYS A 30 -3.46 9.11 -3.46
N HIS A 31 -3.58 10.43 -3.47
CA HIS A 31 -4.74 11.09 -4.05
C HIS A 31 -4.71 11.12 -5.60
N THR A 32 -3.53 10.99 -6.22
CA THR A 32 -3.37 10.92 -7.69
C THR A 32 -2.68 9.63 -8.14
N ARG A 33 -2.97 9.24 -9.38
CA ARG A 33 -2.31 8.09 -10.03
C ARG A 33 -0.82 8.33 -10.24
N GLU A 34 -0.44 9.54 -10.64
CA GLU A 34 0.95 9.96 -10.87
C GLU A 34 1.78 9.81 -9.59
N LEU A 35 1.25 10.27 -8.46
CA LEU A 35 1.92 10.17 -7.16
C LEU A 35 2.04 8.71 -6.73
N ALA A 36 0.98 7.91 -6.87
CA ALA A 36 1.00 6.48 -6.56
C ALA A 36 2.05 5.75 -7.41
N TYR A 37 2.15 6.07 -8.70
CA TYR A 37 3.16 5.52 -9.60
C TYR A 37 4.59 5.88 -9.15
N GLN A 38 4.84 7.15 -8.82
CA GLN A 38 6.14 7.62 -8.33
C GLN A 38 6.56 6.89 -7.05
N ILE A 39 5.66 6.82 -6.06
CA ILE A 39 5.93 6.15 -4.80
C ILE A 39 6.19 4.65 -5.02
N SER A 40 5.42 4.01 -5.88
CA SER A 40 5.62 2.59 -6.21
C SER A 40 6.99 2.34 -6.85
N LYS A 41 7.39 3.21 -7.78
CA LYS A 41 8.71 3.14 -8.43
C LYS A 41 9.85 3.30 -7.43
N GLU A 42 9.77 4.29 -6.55
CA GLU A 42 10.77 4.53 -5.50
C GLU A 42 10.82 3.36 -4.50
N THR A 43 9.67 2.85 -4.06
CA THR A 43 9.62 1.70 -3.14
C THR A 43 10.30 0.47 -3.75
N ARG A 44 10.02 0.15 -5.00
CA ARG A 44 10.67 -0.96 -5.70
C ARG A 44 12.17 -0.75 -5.86
N ARG A 45 12.60 0.49 -6.13
CA ARG A 45 14.01 0.86 -6.21
C ARG A 45 14.72 0.63 -4.88
N PHE A 46 14.12 1.05 -3.77
CA PHE A 46 14.65 0.79 -2.44
C PHE A 46 14.76 -0.70 -2.14
N CYS A 47 13.72 -1.46 -2.45
CA CYS A 47 13.72 -2.91 -2.20
C CYS A 47 14.80 -3.66 -2.99
N LYS A 48 15.14 -3.20 -4.20
CA LYS A 48 16.23 -3.81 -5.00
C LYS A 48 17.61 -3.72 -4.34
N GLY A 49 17.81 -2.80 -3.41
CA GLY A 49 19.06 -2.68 -2.63
C GLY A 49 19.23 -3.74 -1.56
N PHE A 50 18.21 -4.53 -1.27
CA PHE A 50 18.25 -5.61 -0.30
C PHE A 50 18.58 -6.97 -0.94
N THR A 51 18.82 -7.98 -0.11
CA THR A 51 19.01 -9.35 -0.57
C THR A 51 17.80 -9.87 -1.34
N GLU A 52 17.97 -10.89 -2.19
CA GLU A 52 16.87 -11.48 -2.95
C GLU A 52 15.74 -11.98 -2.05
N GLU A 53 16.06 -12.54 -0.90
CA GLU A 53 15.09 -13.02 0.08
C GLU A 53 14.22 -11.89 0.62
N ILE A 54 14.83 -10.79 1.05
CA ILE A 54 14.12 -9.60 1.53
C ILE A 54 13.28 -9.01 0.40
N ASN A 55 13.82 -8.91 -0.80
CA ASN A 55 13.11 -8.36 -1.95
C ASN A 55 11.86 -9.18 -2.31
N LYS A 56 11.92 -10.50 -2.26
CA LYS A 56 10.74 -11.36 -2.43
C LYS A 56 9.69 -11.11 -1.35
N ASN A 57 10.12 -10.95 -0.10
CA ASN A 57 9.24 -10.71 1.03
C ASN A 57 8.64 -9.29 1.04
N MET A 58 9.25 -8.33 0.34
CA MET A 58 8.79 -6.94 0.21
C MET A 58 8.06 -6.65 -1.09
N ARG A 59 7.38 -7.64 -1.66
CA ARG A 59 6.65 -7.44 -2.93
C ARG A 59 5.68 -6.27 -2.83
N THR A 60 5.86 -5.32 -3.73
CA THR A 60 5.05 -4.10 -3.83
C THR A 60 4.23 -4.14 -5.09
N ILE A 61 2.94 -3.85 -4.99
CA ILE A 61 2.05 -3.71 -6.14
C ILE A 61 1.40 -2.33 -6.16
N LEU A 62 1.00 -1.92 -7.37
CA LEU A 62 0.32 -0.66 -7.65
C LEU A 62 -1.12 -0.93 -8.06
N LEU A 63 -2.08 -0.31 -7.36
CA LEU A 63 -3.51 -0.43 -7.63
C LEU A 63 -4.10 0.94 -7.94
N ILE A 64 -4.24 1.26 -9.22
CA ILE A 64 -4.74 2.56 -9.70
C ILE A 64 -5.83 2.37 -10.75
N GLY A 65 -6.75 3.33 -10.82
CA GLY A 65 -7.75 3.40 -11.90
C GLY A 65 -7.09 3.67 -13.25
N GLY A 66 -7.75 3.28 -14.33
CA GLY A 66 -7.24 3.43 -15.69
C GLY A 66 -6.36 2.28 -16.18
N ASP A 67 -5.66 1.59 -15.30
CA ASP A 67 -4.92 0.38 -15.64
C ASP A 67 -5.83 -0.86 -15.66
N ASN A 68 -5.35 -1.91 -16.33
CA ASN A 68 -6.11 -3.16 -16.46
C ASN A 68 -6.37 -3.80 -15.11
N GLU A 69 -7.63 -3.90 -14.73
CA GLU A 69 -8.03 -4.46 -13.44
C GLU A 69 -7.69 -5.95 -13.31
N LYS A 70 -7.81 -6.72 -14.38
CA LYS A 70 -7.49 -8.16 -14.38
C LYS A 70 -6.03 -8.42 -14.05
N ASP A 71 -5.13 -7.58 -14.54
CA ASP A 71 -3.70 -7.69 -14.25
C ASP A 71 -3.40 -7.31 -12.80
N GLN A 72 -4.06 -6.30 -12.28
CA GLN A 72 -3.94 -5.93 -10.86
C GLN A 72 -4.46 -7.05 -9.93
N ILE A 73 -5.55 -7.72 -10.30
CA ILE A 73 -6.06 -8.90 -9.57
C ILE A 73 -5.06 -10.06 -9.61
N LYS A 74 -4.40 -10.30 -10.75
CA LYS A 74 -3.32 -11.30 -10.84
C LYS A 74 -2.16 -10.97 -9.92
N ASP A 75 -1.78 -9.69 -9.84
CA ASP A 75 -0.71 -9.23 -8.96
C ASP A 75 -1.06 -9.39 -7.48
N LEU A 76 -2.32 -9.19 -7.11
CA LEU A 76 -2.81 -9.45 -5.75
C LEU A 76 -2.67 -10.92 -5.34
N LYS A 77 -2.87 -11.85 -6.27
CA LYS A 77 -2.68 -13.29 -6.01
C LYS A 77 -1.24 -13.68 -5.69
N LYS A 78 -0.27 -12.84 -6.04
CA LYS A 78 1.15 -13.04 -5.69
C LYS A 78 1.48 -12.67 -4.24
N LYS A 79 0.48 -12.36 -3.44
CA LYS A 79 0.59 -12.06 -2.00
C LYS A 79 1.55 -10.89 -1.73
N PRO A 80 1.21 -9.65 -2.17
CA PRO A 80 2.05 -8.50 -1.93
C PRO A 80 2.13 -8.16 -0.44
N LYS A 81 3.27 -7.62 -0.02
CA LYS A 81 3.48 -7.09 1.32
C LYS A 81 3.03 -5.63 1.44
N ILE A 82 3.23 -4.88 0.37
CA ILE A 82 2.94 -3.46 0.30
C ILE A 82 2.01 -3.21 -0.89
N ILE A 83 0.91 -2.52 -0.65
CA ILE A 83 0.03 -2.00 -1.69
C ILE A 83 0.15 -0.48 -1.70
N ILE A 84 0.36 0.08 -2.87
CA ILE A 84 0.29 1.52 -3.13
C ILE A 84 -0.83 1.75 -4.13
N GLY A 85 -1.72 2.67 -3.86
CA GLY A 85 -2.85 2.87 -4.75
C GLY A 85 -3.65 4.12 -4.52
N THR A 86 -4.64 4.30 -5.38
CA THR A 86 -5.61 5.38 -5.27
C THR A 86 -6.91 4.88 -4.64
N PRO A 87 -7.61 5.75 -3.87
CA PRO A 87 -8.79 5.35 -3.12
C PRO A 87 -9.87 4.64 -3.92
N GLY A 88 -10.19 5.15 -5.12
CA GLY A 88 -11.25 4.60 -5.94
C GLY A 88 -11.02 3.14 -6.35
N ARG A 89 -9.80 2.81 -6.78
CA ARG A 89 -9.43 1.43 -7.17
C ARG A 89 -9.36 0.50 -5.95
N ILE A 90 -8.77 0.94 -4.86
CA ILE A 90 -8.73 0.16 -3.62
C ILE A 90 -10.15 -0.17 -3.16
N LEU A 91 -11.03 0.84 -3.10
CA LEU A 91 -12.42 0.65 -2.69
C LEU A 91 -13.18 -0.31 -3.63
N SER A 92 -12.99 -0.20 -4.95
CA SER A 92 -13.65 -1.09 -5.90
C SER A 92 -13.23 -2.54 -5.73
N LEU A 93 -11.95 -2.79 -5.45
CA LEU A 93 -11.42 -4.15 -5.25
C LEU A 93 -11.80 -4.74 -3.90
N THR A 94 -11.95 -3.94 -2.85
CA THR A 94 -12.42 -4.42 -1.54
C THR A 94 -13.90 -4.81 -1.56
N LYS A 95 -14.70 -4.21 -2.43
CA LYS A 95 -16.12 -4.56 -2.62
C LYS A 95 -16.32 -5.86 -3.40
N LYS A 96 -15.31 -6.33 -4.12
CA LYS A 96 -15.36 -7.61 -4.82
C LYS A 96 -15.04 -8.75 -3.87
N ASN A 97 -15.89 -9.76 -3.83
CA ASN A 97 -15.71 -10.90 -2.94
C ASN A 97 -14.33 -11.57 -3.14
N ASN A 98 -13.59 -11.69 -2.05
CA ASN A 98 -12.30 -12.39 -1.97
C ASN A 98 -11.18 -11.84 -2.90
N VAL A 99 -11.28 -10.60 -3.39
CA VAL A 99 -10.23 -10.02 -4.23
C VAL A 99 -9.20 -9.27 -3.39
N LEU A 100 -9.63 -8.34 -2.54
CA LEU A 100 -8.75 -7.57 -1.68
C LEU A 100 -9.29 -7.55 -0.25
N ASN A 101 -8.53 -8.12 0.67
CA ASN A 101 -8.82 -8.10 2.09
C ASN A 101 -7.79 -7.24 2.82
N LEU A 102 -8.27 -6.20 3.49
CA LEU A 102 -7.44 -5.25 4.21
C LEU A 102 -7.39 -5.48 5.74
N ASN A 103 -8.00 -6.57 6.23
CA ASN A 103 -8.15 -6.80 7.67
C ASN A 103 -6.84 -7.00 8.42
N ASN A 104 -5.79 -7.44 7.74
CA ASN A 104 -4.49 -7.74 8.34
C ASN A 104 -3.47 -6.61 8.18
N ILE A 105 -3.87 -5.47 7.63
CA ILE A 105 -2.98 -4.31 7.49
C ILE A 105 -2.59 -3.78 8.86
N GLN A 106 -1.31 -3.56 9.05
CA GLN A 106 -0.74 -3.02 10.27
C GLN A 106 -0.18 -1.61 10.08
N ILE A 107 0.23 -1.26 8.86
CA ILE A 107 0.76 0.04 8.51
C ILE A 107 -0.16 0.68 7.48
N PHE A 108 -0.65 1.86 7.78
CA PHE A 108 -1.46 2.64 6.87
C PHE A 108 -0.84 4.02 6.67
N VAL A 109 -0.60 4.37 5.43
CA VAL A 109 -0.01 5.65 5.04
C VAL A 109 -0.99 6.41 4.18
N ILE A 110 -1.23 7.66 4.52
CA ILE A 110 -2.02 8.59 3.73
C ILE A 110 -1.11 9.73 3.31
N ASP A 111 -0.85 9.83 2.02
CA ASP A 111 -0.12 10.94 1.47
C ASP A 111 -1.09 12.06 1.06
N GLU A 112 -0.72 13.30 1.41
CA GLU A 112 -1.55 14.49 1.23
C GLU A 112 -2.97 14.33 1.82
N CYS A 113 -3.03 14.02 3.11
CA CYS A 113 -4.25 13.69 3.86
C CYS A 113 -5.35 14.74 3.70
N ASP A 114 -5.01 16.02 3.66
CA ASP A 114 -5.95 17.14 3.47
C ASP A 114 -6.75 17.01 2.17
N LYS A 115 -6.11 16.58 1.09
CA LYS A 115 -6.76 16.34 -0.22
C LYS A 115 -7.60 15.05 -0.24
N MET A 116 -7.33 14.14 0.69
CA MET A 116 -7.96 12.82 0.76
C MET A 116 -9.14 12.74 1.73
N LEU A 117 -9.35 13.72 2.60
CA LEU A 117 -10.38 13.69 3.64
C LEU A 117 -11.79 13.40 3.09
N ASN A 118 -12.15 13.98 1.94
CA ASN A 118 -13.43 13.73 1.29
C ASN A 118 -13.56 12.29 0.74
N ALA A 119 -12.45 11.70 0.31
CA ALA A 119 -12.41 10.32 -0.16
C ALA A 119 -12.44 9.34 1.01
N LEU A 120 -11.78 9.66 2.12
CA LEU A 120 -11.70 8.82 3.33
C LEU A 120 -13.05 8.66 4.03
N GLY A 121 -13.96 9.66 3.97
CA GLY A 121 -15.30 9.54 4.51
C GLY A 121 -16.15 8.44 3.84
N LYS A 122 -15.79 8.03 2.62
CA LYS A 122 -16.38 6.89 1.92
C LYS A 122 -15.79 5.53 2.34
N PHE A 123 -14.66 5.54 2.99
CA PHE A 123 -13.99 4.34 3.49
C PHE A 123 -14.52 3.95 4.87
N LYS A 124 -15.77 3.51 4.97
CA LYS A 124 -16.32 2.86 6.19
C LYS A 124 -15.52 1.62 6.60
N ILE A 125 -14.64 1.17 5.74
CA ILE A 125 -13.76 0.01 5.91
C ILE A 125 -12.78 0.19 7.09
N PHE A 126 -12.45 1.44 7.44
CA PHE A 126 -11.49 1.73 8.50
C PHE A 126 -11.98 1.49 9.94
N LYS A 127 -13.27 1.23 10.14
CA LYS A 127 -13.81 0.99 11.49
C LYS A 127 -13.31 -0.29 12.15
N ASN A 128 -12.78 -1.23 11.38
CA ASN A 128 -12.40 -2.57 11.85
C ASN A 128 -10.91 -2.86 11.82
N PHE A 129 -10.06 -1.87 11.47
CA PHE A 129 -8.62 -2.09 11.43
C PHE A 129 -8.01 -2.05 12.83
N LYS A 130 -7.27 -3.10 13.15
CA LYS A 130 -6.23 -3.03 14.20
C LYS A 130 -5.00 -2.34 13.59
N LEU A 131 -5.11 -1.02 13.37
CA LEU A 131 -4.01 -0.22 12.85
C LEU A 131 -3.01 0.04 13.97
N TYR A 132 -1.80 -0.44 13.80
CA TYR A 132 -0.71 -0.12 14.71
C TYR A 132 -0.05 1.23 14.38
N TYR A 133 -0.09 1.63 13.12
CA TYR A 133 0.56 2.87 12.65
C TYR A 133 -0.24 3.55 11.55
N ILE A 134 -0.56 4.82 11.76
CA ILE A 134 -1.07 5.73 10.74
C ILE A 134 0.00 6.79 10.54
N LEU A 135 0.52 6.89 9.32
CA LEU A 135 1.44 7.95 8.92
C LEU A 135 0.70 8.93 8.01
N TYR A 136 0.66 10.17 8.43
CA TYR A 136 0.20 11.29 7.61
C TYR A 136 1.42 12.02 7.05
N ILE A 137 1.44 12.19 5.76
CA ILE A 137 2.55 12.87 5.07
C ILE A 137 2.02 14.06 4.29
#